data_c1730586104735130569affff57f48e0
#
_entry.id   c1730586104735130569affff57f48e0
#
_cell.length_a   1.000
_cell.length_b   1.000
_cell.length_c   1.000
_cell.angle_alpha   90.00
_cell.angle_beta   90.00
_cell.angle_gamma   90.00
#
_symmetry.space_group_name_H-M   'P 1'
#
loop_
_entity.id
_entity.type
_entity.pdbx_description
1 polymer ?
#
loop_
_entity_poly.entity_id
_entity_poly.type
_entity_poly.pdbx_seq_one_letter_code
_entity_poly.pdbx_strand_id
1 'polypeptide(L)'
;MKVFVLTKKNLIAAGLILAVIILAVVLAIVCSDRSTEPNVGTDPSPDPNAQIGNEVESYELAVFAGLQKELPVYSVSREDKKIALTIDAAWADDKTEFILETLNKYNIKATFFLCGFWAEKYPDIVKRIDAEGHQIGNHTATHPHMNKLSSQQILDELKKYDDILESIIGKRSTLFRAPYGEYNDNVITTVRNAGYEVIQWDIDTVDWREERSAETILNSVLPKLKPGSIILSHNNGFKIEQYLPTLIETALGQGYEFVTIGELLLDGTTIIDVNGVQKPAN
;
A
#
# COMPACT_ATOMS: atom_id res chain seq x y z
N MET A 1 -53.40 17.02 -7.73
CA MET A 1 -52.08 16.61 -7.22
C MET A 1 -51.12 17.79 -7.46
N LYS A 2 -50.68 18.49 -6.40
CA LYS A 2 -49.78 19.66 -6.53
C LYS A 2 -48.33 19.12 -6.59
N VAL A 3 -47.69 19.30 -7.72
CA VAL A 3 -46.26 18.94 -7.89
C VAL A 3 -45.41 20.03 -7.26
N PHE A 4 -44.64 19.67 -6.23
CA PHE A 4 -43.64 20.56 -5.61
C PHE A 4 -42.36 20.53 -6.47
N VAL A 5 -42.03 21.63 -7.14
CA VAL A 5 -40.79 21.81 -7.85
C VAL A 5 -39.74 22.34 -6.89
N LEU A 6 -38.75 21.53 -6.57
CA LEU A 6 -37.57 21.93 -5.79
C LEU A 6 -36.67 22.83 -6.65
N THR A 7 -36.61 24.11 -6.35
CA THR A 7 -35.69 25.05 -6.99
C THR A 7 -34.31 25.03 -6.29
N LYS A 8 -33.23 25.39 -7.03
CA LYS A 8 -31.86 25.49 -6.48
C LYS A 8 -31.80 26.37 -5.20
N LYS A 9 -32.62 27.41 -5.12
CA LYS A 9 -32.71 28.28 -3.94
C LYS A 9 -33.29 27.57 -2.72
N ASN A 10 -34.25 26.67 -2.91
CA ASN A 10 -34.84 25.90 -1.82
C ASN A 10 -33.91 24.81 -1.29
N LEU A 11 -33.04 24.25 -2.14
CA LEU A 11 -31.98 23.30 -1.74
C LEU A 11 -30.88 23.98 -0.91
N ILE A 12 -30.47 25.19 -1.27
CA ILE A 12 -29.47 25.96 -0.52
C ILE A 12 -30.05 26.39 0.84
N ALA A 13 -31.32 26.81 0.89
CA ALA A 13 -31.98 27.17 2.13
C ALA A 13 -32.13 25.96 3.08
N ALA A 14 -32.47 24.78 2.55
CA ALA A 14 -32.54 23.54 3.32
C ALA A 14 -31.17 23.11 3.89
N GLY A 15 -30.10 23.26 3.10
CA GLY A 15 -28.73 22.98 3.53
C GLY A 15 -28.25 23.90 4.66
N LEU A 16 -28.58 25.20 4.60
CA LEU A 16 -28.26 26.17 5.65
C LEU A 16 -29.01 25.87 6.96
N ILE A 17 -30.31 25.50 6.87
CA ILE A 17 -31.09 25.14 8.04
C ILE A 17 -30.53 23.88 8.72
N LEU A 18 -30.13 22.88 7.93
CA LEU A 18 -29.54 21.65 8.46
C LEU A 18 -28.19 21.92 9.17
N ALA A 19 -27.36 22.80 8.60
CA ALA A 19 -26.09 23.18 9.21
C ALA A 19 -26.27 23.91 10.55
N VAL A 20 -27.28 24.79 10.67
CA VAL A 20 -27.63 25.49 11.93
C VAL A 20 -28.12 24.51 12.97
N ILE A 21 -28.93 23.53 12.59
CA ILE A 21 -29.43 22.50 13.52
C ILE A 21 -28.29 21.62 14.05
N ILE A 22 -27.36 21.21 13.19
CA ILE A 22 -26.17 20.45 13.58
C ILE A 22 -25.31 21.26 14.56
N LEU A 23 -25.07 22.52 14.29
CA LEU A 23 -24.30 23.40 15.17
C LEU A 23 -24.96 23.58 16.53
N ALA A 24 -26.30 23.71 16.58
CA ALA A 24 -27.06 23.83 17.82
C ALA A 24 -27.03 22.55 18.65
N VAL A 25 -27.06 21.36 18.01
CA VAL A 25 -26.95 20.06 18.68
C VAL A 25 -25.55 19.87 19.27
N VAL A 26 -24.51 20.23 18.53
CA VAL A 26 -23.13 20.15 19.01
C VAL A 26 -22.90 21.09 20.21
N LEU A 27 -23.41 22.31 20.14
CA LEU A 27 -23.37 23.26 21.29
C LEU A 27 -24.15 22.75 22.50
N ALA A 28 -25.31 22.12 22.31
CA ALA A 28 -26.11 21.56 23.43
C ALA A 28 -25.37 20.38 24.08
N ILE A 29 -24.68 19.52 23.33
CA ILE A 29 -23.88 18.41 23.88
C ILE A 29 -22.67 18.95 24.67
N VAL A 30 -21.94 19.96 24.15
CA VAL A 30 -20.82 20.58 24.84
C VAL A 30 -21.23 21.34 26.11
N CYS A 31 -22.44 21.91 26.16
CA CYS A 31 -22.94 22.59 27.34
C CYS A 31 -23.59 21.66 28.37
N SER A 32 -23.98 20.42 28.01
CA SER A 32 -24.59 19.44 28.92
C SER A 32 -23.57 18.74 29.83
N ASP A 33 -22.30 18.80 29.53
CA ASP A 33 -21.22 18.16 30.33
C ASP A 33 -20.68 19.05 31.48
N ARG A 34 -21.39 20.15 31.83
CA ARG A 34 -20.96 21.08 32.88
C ARG A 34 -21.90 21.12 34.08
N SER A 35 -22.27 19.99 34.62
CA SER A 35 -22.92 20.02 35.95
C SER A 35 -22.95 18.64 36.63
N THR A 36 -21.84 18.29 37.31
CA THR A 36 -21.84 17.51 38.55
C THR A 36 -20.45 17.60 39.19
N GLU A 37 -20.27 18.49 40.14
CA GLU A 37 -19.12 18.40 41.08
C GLU A 37 -19.46 17.36 42.17
N PRO A 38 -18.59 16.40 42.49
CA PRO A 38 -18.69 15.66 43.74
C PRO A 38 -17.83 16.31 44.84
N ASN A 39 -18.44 16.38 45.99
CA ASN A 39 -17.97 16.87 47.27
C ASN A 39 -16.60 16.30 47.70
N VAL A 40 -15.64 17.18 48.03
CA VAL A 40 -14.27 16.84 48.48
C VAL A 40 -14.23 16.66 49.98
N GLY A 41 -13.95 15.45 50.42
CA GLY A 41 -13.49 15.15 51.78
C GLY A 41 -11.98 15.45 51.89
N THR A 42 -11.61 16.16 52.96
CA THR A 42 -10.22 16.56 53.27
C THR A 42 -9.38 15.40 53.80
N ASP A 43 -8.25 15.09 53.16
CA ASP A 43 -7.14 14.36 53.74
C ASP A 43 -5.78 14.79 53.12
N PRO A 44 -4.65 14.64 53.80
CA PRO A 44 -3.52 15.56 53.72
C PRO A 44 -2.66 15.36 52.45
N SER A 45 -2.17 16.51 51.98
CA SER A 45 -1.34 16.72 50.78
C SER A 45 -0.14 15.79 50.62
N PRO A 46 -0.01 15.09 49.50
CA PRO A 46 1.27 14.69 48.95
C PRO A 46 1.83 15.72 47.97
N ASP A 47 3.15 15.80 47.90
CA ASP A 47 3.94 16.71 47.06
C ASP A 47 3.47 16.77 45.60
N PRO A 48 3.12 17.97 45.09
CA PRO A 48 2.49 18.08 43.72
C PRO A 48 3.44 17.91 42.55
N ASN A 49 4.74 17.59 42.76
CA ASN A 49 5.73 17.59 41.68
C ASN A 49 6.34 16.23 41.29
N ALA A 50 5.93 15.12 41.88
CA ALA A 50 6.70 13.87 41.73
C ALA A 50 6.07 12.82 40.76
N GLN A 51 4.83 12.92 40.31
CA GLN A 51 4.20 11.84 39.50
C GLN A 51 3.33 12.24 38.28
N ILE A 52 3.04 13.52 38.07
CA ILE A 52 2.12 13.94 37.01
C ILE A 52 2.78 13.89 35.61
N GLY A 53 4.10 14.05 35.51
CA GLY A 53 4.82 14.06 34.22
C GLY A 53 4.79 12.73 33.47
N ASN A 54 5.00 11.62 34.20
CA ASN A 54 5.18 10.30 33.57
C ASN A 54 3.85 9.62 33.16
N GLU A 55 2.75 9.90 33.86
CA GLU A 55 1.45 9.33 33.49
C GLU A 55 0.80 10.04 32.31
N VAL A 56 0.96 11.37 32.21
CA VAL A 56 0.44 12.15 31.07
C VAL A 56 1.20 11.80 29.78
N GLU A 57 2.53 11.70 29.82
CA GLU A 57 3.33 11.25 28.67
C GLU A 57 2.99 9.83 28.23
N SER A 58 2.76 8.91 29.16
CA SER A 58 2.39 7.53 28.82
C SER A 58 0.97 7.43 28.26
N TYR A 59 0.04 8.27 28.72
CA TYR A 59 -1.33 8.33 28.23
C TYR A 59 -1.43 8.98 26.86
N GLU A 60 -0.69 10.07 26.63
CA GLU A 60 -0.60 10.71 25.30
C GLU A 60 0.07 9.79 24.28
N LEU A 61 1.18 9.12 24.64
CA LEU A 61 1.82 8.12 23.78
C LEU A 61 0.89 6.94 23.45
N ALA A 62 0.09 6.46 24.40
CA ALA A 62 -0.87 5.38 24.18
C ALA A 62 -2.04 5.84 23.27
N VAL A 63 -2.52 7.07 23.42
CA VAL A 63 -3.57 7.66 22.57
C VAL A 63 -3.04 7.90 21.16
N PHE A 64 -1.81 8.40 21.01
CA PHE A 64 -1.19 8.58 19.70
C PHE A 64 -0.83 7.25 19.02
N ALA A 65 -0.40 6.22 19.77
CA ALA A 65 -0.17 4.88 19.23
C ALA A 65 -1.45 4.21 18.71
N GLY A 66 -2.60 4.50 19.33
CA GLY A 66 -3.92 4.02 18.87
C GLY A 66 -4.47 4.78 17.65
N LEU A 67 -3.84 5.89 17.24
CA LEU A 67 -4.21 6.71 16.09
C LEU A 67 -3.27 6.53 14.88
N GLN A 68 -2.19 5.74 15.00
CA GLN A 68 -1.33 5.46 13.86
C GLN A 68 -2.08 4.56 12.87
N LYS A 69 -2.31 5.12 11.69
CA LYS A 69 -2.85 4.37 10.55
C LYS A 69 -1.83 3.33 10.11
N GLU A 70 -2.26 2.09 9.96
CA GLU A 70 -1.43 1.05 9.37
C GLU A 70 -1.08 1.39 7.92
N LEU A 71 0.21 1.36 7.58
CA LEU A 71 0.68 1.70 6.24
C LEU A 71 1.49 0.53 5.65
N PRO A 72 1.34 0.27 4.33
CA PRO A 72 2.23 -0.63 3.61
C PRO A 72 3.59 0.02 3.36
N VAL A 73 4.55 -0.76 2.88
CA VAL A 73 5.86 -0.26 2.44
C VAL A 73 5.71 0.36 1.05
N TYR A 74 5.96 1.66 0.94
CA TYR A 74 6.01 2.40 -0.34
C TYR A 74 7.44 2.54 -0.87
N SER A 75 8.41 2.65 0.00
CA SER A 75 9.84 2.69 -0.30
C SER A 75 10.66 2.32 0.93
N VAL A 76 11.95 2.18 0.77
CA VAL A 76 12.87 1.77 1.83
C VAL A 76 13.93 2.84 2.04
N SER A 77 14.25 3.18 3.29
CA SER A 77 15.33 4.12 3.63
C SER A 77 16.69 3.44 3.46
N ARG A 78 17.37 3.72 2.34
CA ARG A 78 18.66 3.13 1.98
C ARG A 78 19.63 4.21 1.54
N GLU A 79 20.93 3.96 1.74
CA GLU A 79 22.02 4.81 1.25
C GLU A 79 22.67 4.22 -0.02
N ASP A 80 22.62 2.89 -0.17
CA ASP A 80 23.03 2.21 -1.40
C ASP A 80 21.99 2.48 -2.51
N LYS A 81 22.42 2.51 -3.77
CA LYS A 81 21.52 2.83 -4.89
C LYS A 81 20.66 1.64 -5.34
N LYS A 82 20.18 0.80 -4.41
CA LYS A 82 19.25 -0.28 -4.72
C LYS A 82 17.83 0.25 -4.91
N ILE A 83 17.17 -0.26 -5.94
CA ILE A 83 15.77 0.01 -6.30
C ILE A 83 15.09 -1.29 -6.72
N ALA A 84 13.76 -1.35 -6.63
CA ALA A 84 13.02 -2.51 -7.11
C ALA A 84 12.11 -2.13 -8.28
N LEU A 85 12.19 -2.88 -9.37
CA LEU A 85 11.17 -2.92 -10.39
C LEU A 85 10.14 -3.97 -10.02
N THR A 86 8.87 -3.61 -10.04
CA THR A 86 7.77 -4.53 -9.74
C THR A 86 6.76 -4.57 -10.87
N ILE A 87 6.27 -5.76 -11.18
CA ILE A 87 5.34 -6.02 -12.28
C ILE A 87 4.07 -6.66 -11.71
N ASP A 88 2.94 -5.96 -11.83
CA ASP A 88 1.64 -6.53 -11.47
C ASP A 88 1.05 -7.25 -12.69
N ALA A 89 0.59 -8.50 -12.51
CA ALA A 89 0.04 -9.34 -13.56
C ALA A 89 -1.34 -9.89 -13.17
N ALA A 90 -2.38 -9.33 -13.83
CA ALA A 90 -3.75 -9.74 -13.65
C ALA A 90 -4.45 -10.06 -14.98
N TRP A 91 -4.17 -9.32 -16.04
CA TRP A 91 -4.79 -9.52 -17.36
C TRP A 91 -3.75 -9.66 -18.44
N ALA A 92 -4.08 -10.48 -19.45
CA ALA A 92 -3.22 -10.78 -20.61
C ALA A 92 -1.80 -11.27 -20.19
N ASP A 93 -1.04 -11.72 -21.16
CA ASP A 93 0.35 -12.17 -21.01
C ASP A 93 1.24 -11.72 -22.17
N ASP A 94 0.66 -10.99 -23.10
CA ASP A 94 1.20 -10.64 -24.41
C ASP A 94 2.57 -9.94 -24.35
N LYS A 95 2.92 -9.30 -23.23
CA LYS A 95 4.22 -8.63 -23.07
C LYS A 95 5.11 -9.23 -22.00
N THR A 96 4.63 -10.26 -21.30
CA THR A 96 5.39 -10.90 -20.22
C THR A 96 6.68 -11.52 -20.74
N GLU A 97 6.64 -12.15 -21.92
CA GLU A 97 7.83 -12.71 -22.58
C GLU A 97 8.87 -11.62 -22.85
N PHE A 98 8.46 -10.51 -23.47
CA PHE A 98 9.36 -9.36 -23.73
C PHE A 98 9.97 -8.80 -22.44
N ILE A 99 9.18 -8.72 -21.35
CA ILE A 99 9.67 -8.25 -20.05
C ILE A 99 10.76 -9.16 -19.53
N LEU A 100 10.54 -10.49 -19.52
CA LEU A 100 11.51 -11.48 -19.06
C LEU A 100 12.80 -11.46 -19.90
N GLU A 101 12.68 -11.40 -21.21
CA GLU A 101 13.82 -11.25 -22.12
C GLU A 101 14.60 -9.97 -21.86
N THR A 102 13.91 -8.86 -21.61
CA THR A 102 14.54 -7.57 -21.28
C THR A 102 15.27 -7.64 -19.94
N LEU A 103 14.65 -8.17 -18.88
CA LEU A 103 15.29 -8.35 -17.58
C LEU A 103 16.53 -9.23 -17.67
N ASN A 104 16.45 -10.32 -18.44
CA ASN A 104 17.56 -11.23 -18.67
C ASN A 104 18.70 -10.55 -19.45
N LYS A 105 18.39 -9.79 -20.51
CA LYS A 105 19.37 -9.02 -21.29
C LYS A 105 20.24 -8.11 -20.41
N TYR A 106 19.64 -7.45 -19.43
CA TYR A 106 20.35 -6.56 -18.50
C TYR A 106 20.83 -7.27 -17.23
N ASN A 107 20.61 -8.57 -17.11
CA ASN A 107 20.95 -9.39 -15.93
C ASN A 107 20.41 -8.79 -14.62
N ILE A 108 19.19 -8.32 -14.61
CA ILE A 108 18.51 -7.77 -13.43
C ILE A 108 17.36 -8.67 -13.00
N LYS A 109 17.01 -8.58 -11.71
CA LYS A 109 15.84 -9.28 -11.15
C LYS A 109 14.75 -8.29 -10.77
N ALA A 110 13.52 -8.76 -10.85
CA ALA A 110 12.30 -7.98 -10.51
C ALA A 110 11.41 -8.80 -9.58
N THR A 111 10.39 -8.14 -9.04
CA THR A 111 9.34 -8.82 -8.28
C THR A 111 8.02 -8.75 -9.05
N PHE A 112 7.40 -9.90 -9.26
CA PHE A 112 6.13 -10.03 -9.96
C PHE A 112 5.02 -10.29 -8.93
N PHE A 113 4.02 -9.41 -8.85
CA PHE A 113 2.81 -9.63 -8.08
C PHE A 113 1.74 -10.22 -8.99
N LEU A 114 1.48 -11.52 -8.83
CA LEU A 114 0.62 -12.27 -9.73
C LEU A 114 -0.77 -12.48 -9.11
N CYS A 115 -1.83 -12.31 -9.92
CA CYS A 115 -3.16 -12.79 -9.56
C CYS A 115 -3.26 -14.30 -9.72
N GLY A 116 -4.04 -14.95 -8.84
CA GLY A 116 -4.21 -16.41 -8.86
C GLY A 116 -4.79 -16.92 -10.18
N PHE A 117 -5.88 -16.29 -10.67
CA PHE A 117 -6.47 -16.71 -11.95
C PHE A 117 -5.53 -16.51 -13.15
N TRP A 118 -4.61 -15.54 -13.08
CA TRP A 118 -3.57 -15.35 -14.08
C TRP A 118 -2.52 -16.46 -13.99
N ALA A 119 -2.08 -16.79 -12.78
CA ALA A 119 -1.13 -17.86 -12.54
C ALA A 119 -1.67 -19.22 -12.97
N GLU A 120 -2.94 -19.53 -12.70
CA GLU A 120 -3.61 -20.75 -13.18
C GLU A 120 -3.65 -20.81 -14.71
N LYS A 121 -3.86 -19.68 -15.36
CA LYS A 121 -3.95 -19.60 -16.82
C LYS A 121 -2.61 -19.73 -17.52
N TYR A 122 -1.53 -19.26 -16.90
CA TYR A 122 -0.19 -19.19 -17.48
C TYR A 122 0.88 -19.86 -16.60
N PRO A 123 0.70 -21.14 -16.20
CA PRO A 123 1.58 -21.81 -15.24
C PRO A 123 3.01 -21.95 -15.73
N ASP A 124 3.24 -22.06 -17.03
CA ASP A 124 4.59 -22.18 -17.58
C ASP A 124 5.35 -20.85 -17.53
N ILE A 125 4.64 -19.71 -17.65
CA ILE A 125 5.24 -18.39 -17.46
C ILE A 125 5.60 -18.20 -15.97
N VAL A 126 4.73 -18.64 -15.04
CA VAL A 126 5.01 -18.59 -13.59
C VAL A 126 6.27 -19.40 -13.24
N LYS A 127 6.39 -20.63 -13.77
CA LYS A 127 7.60 -21.44 -13.60
C LYS A 127 8.84 -20.77 -14.13
N ARG A 128 8.73 -20.09 -15.29
CA ARG A 128 9.84 -19.35 -15.89
C ARG A 128 10.25 -18.15 -15.04
N ILE A 129 9.30 -17.37 -14.54
CA ILE A 129 9.56 -16.25 -13.61
C ILE A 129 10.37 -16.74 -12.41
N ASP A 130 9.95 -17.85 -11.78
CA ASP A 130 10.65 -18.44 -10.63
C ASP A 130 12.04 -19.00 -11.02
N ALA A 131 12.12 -19.73 -12.11
CA ALA A 131 13.37 -20.37 -12.58
C ALA A 131 14.43 -19.35 -13.00
N GLU A 132 14.03 -18.21 -13.52
CA GLU A 132 14.94 -17.09 -13.85
C GLU A 132 15.34 -16.27 -12.62
N GLY A 133 14.88 -16.62 -11.41
CA GLY A 133 15.28 -16.02 -10.14
C GLY A 133 14.58 -14.69 -9.83
N HIS A 134 13.45 -14.41 -10.47
CA HIS A 134 12.59 -13.31 -10.07
C HIS A 134 11.78 -13.69 -8.83
N GLN A 135 11.39 -12.69 -8.02
CA GLN A 135 10.54 -12.92 -6.86
C GLN A 135 9.07 -12.86 -7.25
N ILE A 136 8.26 -13.73 -6.61
CA ILE A 136 6.81 -13.75 -6.85
C ILE A 136 6.09 -13.31 -5.58
N GLY A 137 5.19 -12.33 -5.71
CA GLY A 137 4.30 -11.80 -4.69
C GLY A 137 2.84 -12.19 -4.95
N ASN A 138 2.04 -12.17 -3.88
CA ASN A 138 0.60 -12.42 -3.89
C ASN A 138 -0.15 -11.14 -4.29
N HIS A 139 -0.94 -11.20 -5.38
CA HIS A 139 -1.83 -10.12 -5.81
C HIS A 139 -3.30 -10.54 -5.72
N THR A 140 -3.63 -11.37 -4.70
CA THR A 140 -4.91 -12.04 -4.48
C THR A 140 -5.23 -13.15 -5.49
N ALA A 141 -6.20 -14.00 -5.17
CA ALA A 141 -6.66 -15.03 -6.10
C ALA A 141 -7.52 -14.46 -7.24
N THR A 142 -8.39 -13.47 -6.94
CA THR A 142 -9.45 -13.02 -7.85
C THR A 142 -9.49 -11.51 -8.15
N HIS A 143 -8.49 -10.74 -7.67
CA HIS A 143 -8.36 -9.30 -7.87
C HIS A 143 -9.56 -8.47 -7.34
N PRO A 144 -10.04 -8.68 -6.11
CA PRO A 144 -11.18 -7.98 -5.57
C PRO A 144 -10.83 -6.59 -5.04
N HIS A 145 -11.85 -5.78 -4.79
CA HIS A 145 -11.72 -4.56 -3.99
C HIS A 145 -11.53 -4.91 -2.51
N MET A 146 -10.28 -4.93 -2.04
CA MET A 146 -9.91 -5.40 -0.69
C MET A 146 -10.62 -4.64 0.43
N ASN A 147 -10.88 -3.35 0.26
CA ASN A 147 -11.58 -2.52 1.25
C ASN A 147 -13.05 -2.94 1.51
N LYS A 148 -13.61 -3.78 0.65
CA LYS A 148 -14.99 -4.29 0.76
C LYS A 148 -15.05 -5.67 1.42
N LEU A 149 -13.91 -6.29 1.71
CA LEU A 149 -13.82 -7.64 2.25
C LEU A 149 -13.74 -7.66 3.77
N SER A 150 -14.36 -8.67 4.38
CA SER A 150 -14.10 -9.03 5.77
C SER A 150 -12.72 -9.67 5.91
N SER A 151 -12.18 -9.70 7.14
CA SER A 151 -10.90 -10.35 7.41
C SER A 151 -10.87 -11.82 6.94
N GLN A 152 -11.97 -12.57 7.12
CA GLN A 152 -12.05 -13.95 6.64
C GLN A 152 -11.97 -14.04 5.12
N GLN A 153 -12.67 -13.16 4.39
CA GLN A 153 -12.61 -13.13 2.92
C GLN A 153 -11.20 -12.74 2.42
N ILE A 154 -10.52 -11.85 3.14
CA ILE A 154 -9.11 -11.52 2.85
C ILE A 154 -8.24 -12.77 3.01
N LEU A 155 -8.36 -13.50 4.12
CA LEU A 155 -7.61 -14.73 4.36
C LEU A 155 -7.91 -15.82 3.30
N ASP A 156 -9.16 -15.92 2.86
CA ASP A 156 -9.57 -16.86 1.81
C ASP A 156 -8.90 -16.50 0.45
N GLU A 157 -8.82 -15.22 0.09
CA GLU A 157 -8.11 -14.77 -1.11
C GLU A 157 -6.61 -15.07 -1.05
N LEU A 158 -5.97 -14.80 0.09
CA LEU A 158 -4.55 -15.09 0.29
C LEU A 158 -4.26 -16.59 0.20
N LYS A 159 -5.04 -17.41 0.93
CA LYS A 159 -4.88 -18.85 0.94
C LYS A 159 -5.10 -19.45 -0.43
N LYS A 160 -6.16 -19.06 -1.12
CA LYS A 160 -6.46 -19.57 -2.45
C LYS A 160 -5.33 -19.26 -3.44
N TYR A 161 -4.75 -18.07 -3.37
CA TYR A 161 -3.56 -17.72 -4.17
C TYR A 161 -2.38 -18.62 -3.83
N ASP A 162 -2.08 -18.81 -2.54
CA ASP A 162 -0.96 -19.64 -2.11
C ASP A 162 -1.10 -21.10 -2.55
N ASP A 163 -2.32 -21.65 -2.45
CA ASP A 163 -2.59 -23.02 -2.91
C ASP A 163 -2.32 -23.16 -4.43
N ILE A 164 -2.69 -22.13 -5.22
CA ILE A 164 -2.39 -22.05 -6.66
C ILE A 164 -0.88 -22.00 -6.90
N LEU A 165 -0.19 -21.06 -6.28
CA LEU A 165 1.25 -20.87 -6.49
C LEU A 165 2.04 -22.10 -6.06
N GLU A 166 1.71 -22.67 -4.90
CA GLU A 166 2.34 -23.90 -4.39
C GLU A 166 2.14 -25.09 -5.36
N SER A 167 0.97 -25.20 -6.00
CA SER A 167 0.72 -26.25 -7.00
C SER A 167 1.57 -26.11 -8.26
N ILE A 168 2.00 -24.88 -8.61
CA ILE A 168 2.76 -24.60 -9.84
C ILE A 168 4.26 -24.72 -9.61
N ILE A 169 4.79 -24.12 -8.52
CA ILE A 169 6.23 -23.99 -8.25
C ILE A 169 6.69 -24.57 -6.91
N GLY A 170 5.76 -25.13 -6.11
CA GLY A 170 6.10 -25.70 -4.79
C GLY A 170 6.47 -24.70 -3.72
N LYS A 171 6.14 -23.40 -3.89
CA LYS A 171 6.50 -22.31 -2.99
C LYS A 171 5.27 -21.46 -2.66
N ARG A 172 5.33 -20.75 -1.53
CA ARG A 172 4.37 -19.72 -1.13
C ARG A 172 5.01 -18.34 -1.14
N SER A 173 4.22 -17.29 -1.30
CA SER A 173 4.70 -15.93 -1.22
C SER A 173 4.70 -15.42 0.22
N THR A 174 5.63 -14.53 0.53
CA THR A 174 5.67 -13.73 1.77
C THR A 174 5.40 -12.25 1.49
N LEU A 175 5.18 -11.88 0.24
CA LEU A 175 4.88 -10.51 -0.18
C LEU A 175 3.45 -10.43 -0.68
N PHE A 176 2.78 -9.34 -0.33
CA PHE A 176 1.42 -9.06 -0.78
C PHE A 176 1.32 -7.65 -1.32
N ARG A 177 0.58 -7.48 -2.42
CA ARG A 177 0.16 -6.19 -2.95
C ARG A 177 -1.34 -6.19 -3.16
N ALA A 178 -2.02 -5.18 -2.62
CA ALA A 178 -3.47 -5.06 -2.79
C ALA A 178 -3.85 -4.65 -4.21
N PRO A 179 -4.84 -5.30 -4.84
CA PRO A 179 -5.44 -4.85 -6.08
C PRO A 179 -5.85 -3.37 -6.02
N TYR A 180 -5.67 -2.66 -7.13
CA TYR A 180 -5.98 -1.22 -7.26
C TYR A 180 -5.21 -0.30 -6.28
N GLY A 181 -4.25 -0.82 -5.52
CA GLY A 181 -3.60 -0.09 -4.43
C GLY A 181 -4.52 0.19 -3.25
N GLU A 182 -5.67 -0.48 -3.15
CA GLU A 182 -6.70 -0.25 -2.13
C GLU A 182 -6.39 -0.98 -0.83
N TYR A 183 -6.32 -0.25 0.26
CA TYR A 183 -6.17 -0.82 1.60
C TYR A 183 -6.84 0.04 2.68
N ASN A 184 -7.10 -0.56 3.81
CA ASN A 184 -7.44 0.05 5.08
C ASN A 184 -6.75 -0.72 6.21
N ASP A 185 -6.87 -0.27 7.45
CA ASP A 185 -6.20 -0.90 8.59
C ASP A 185 -6.58 -2.38 8.74
N ASN A 186 -7.85 -2.76 8.46
CA ASN A 186 -8.27 -4.15 8.48
C ASN A 186 -7.53 -5.00 7.45
N VAL A 187 -7.36 -4.49 6.22
CA VAL A 187 -6.61 -5.19 5.17
C VAL A 187 -5.18 -5.40 5.59
N ILE A 188 -4.48 -4.33 6.00
CA ILE A 188 -3.05 -4.42 6.36
C ILE A 188 -2.84 -5.32 7.57
N THR A 189 -3.63 -5.15 8.64
CA THR A 189 -3.51 -5.95 9.85
C THR A 189 -3.79 -7.43 9.57
N THR A 190 -4.83 -7.74 8.79
CA THR A 190 -5.18 -9.13 8.44
C THR A 190 -4.07 -9.79 7.62
N VAL A 191 -3.55 -9.08 6.62
CA VAL A 191 -2.49 -9.59 5.72
C VAL A 191 -1.18 -9.79 6.49
N ARG A 192 -0.78 -8.83 7.34
CA ARG A 192 0.42 -8.97 8.18
C ARG A 192 0.30 -10.12 9.19
N ASN A 193 -0.85 -10.27 9.83
CA ASN A 193 -1.11 -11.39 10.74
C ASN A 193 -1.08 -12.76 10.03
N ALA A 194 -1.31 -12.79 8.74
CA ALA A 194 -1.15 -13.97 7.90
C ALA A 194 0.31 -14.23 7.46
N GLY A 195 1.27 -13.37 7.86
CA GLY A 195 2.70 -13.54 7.63
C GLY A 195 3.24 -12.90 6.35
N TYR A 196 2.51 -11.93 5.79
CA TYR A 196 2.96 -11.20 4.60
C TYR A 196 3.49 -9.82 4.93
N GLU A 197 4.50 -9.38 4.16
CA GLU A 197 4.82 -7.96 4.04
C GLU A 197 3.90 -7.30 3.00
N VAL A 198 3.33 -6.15 3.38
CA VAL A 198 2.40 -5.41 2.49
C VAL A 198 3.18 -4.34 1.73
N ILE A 199 3.24 -4.49 0.41
CA ILE A 199 4.08 -3.69 -0.48
C ILE A 199 3.20 -2.82 -1.39
N GLN A 200 3.54 -1.54 -1.45
CA GLN A 200 3.03 -0.56 -2.43
C GLN A 200 4.17 -0.08 -3.33
N TRP A 201 4.14 1.17 -3.78
CA TRP A 201 5.15 1.80 -4.63
C TRP A 201 5.21 3.30 -4.37
N ASP A 202 6.37 3.90 -4.53
CA ASP A 202 6.54 5.35 -4.53
C ASP A 202 6.65 5.94 -5.94
N ILE A 203 6.86 5.09 -6.96
CA ILE A 203 6.92 5.49 -8.36
C ILE A 203 5.97 4.64 -9.20
N ASP A 204 4.94 5.28 -9.78
CA ASP A 204 3.96 4.66 -10.66
C ASP A 204 4.26 5.05 -12.11
N THR A 205 4.43 4.06 -12.99
CA THR A 205 4.56 4.28 -14.42
C THR A 205 3.25 4.72 -15.06
N VAL A 206 2.11 4.32 -14.46
CA VAL A 206 0.75 4.51 -15.00
C VAL A 206 0.66 3.98 -16.43
N ASP A 207 1.37 2.89 -16.73
CA ASP A 207 1.50 2.30 -18.05
C ASP A 207 0.24 1.57 -18.54
N TRP A 208 -0.73 1.40 -17.64
CA TRP A 208 -2.06 0.89 -17.94
C TRP A 208 -2.94 1.89 -18.71
N ARG A 209 -2.50 3.14 -18.88
CA ARG A 209 -3.19 4.16 -19.67
C ARG A 209 -2.62 4.21 -21.08
N GLU A 210 -3.46 3.92 -22.06
CA GLU A 210 -3.09 3.87 -23.48
C GLU A 210 -2.56 5.20 -24.02
N GLU A 211 -3.12 6.32 -23.55
CA GLU A 211 -2.76 7.67 -23.97
C GLU A 211 -1.39 8.14 -23.46
N ARG A 212 -0.79 7.44 -22.47
CA ARG A 212 0.56 7.80 -21.99
C ARG A 212 1.62 7.29 -22.94
N SER A 213 2.39 8.21 -23.51
CA SER A 213 3.56 7.85 -24.33
C SER A 213 4.71 7.31 -23.46
N ALA A 214 5.59 6.53 -24.07
CA ALA A 214 6.83 6.06 -23.40
C ALA A 214 7.67 7.23 -22.87
N GLU A 215 7.77 8.32 -23.61
CA GLU A 215 8.47 9.54 -23.20
C GLU A 215 7.83 10.15 -21.94
N THR A 216 6.49 10.26 -21.91
CA THR A 216 5.76 10.77 -20.73
C THR A 216 6.01 9.90 -19.50
N ILE A 217 6.05 8.56 -19.65
CA ILE A 217 6.36 7.62 -18.59
C ILE A 217 7.79 7.86 -18.07
N LEU A 218 8.79 7.87 -18.96
CA LEU A 218 10.19 8.07 -18.60
C LEU A 218 10.40 9.42 -17.89
N ASN A 219 9.82 10.50 -18.41
CA ASN A 219 9.90 11.83 -17.81
C ASN A 219 9.22 11.94 -16.44
N SER A 220 8.25 11.06 -16.14
CA SER A 220 7.58 11.02 -14.84
C SER A 220 8.27 10.11 -13.82
N VAL A 221 9.03 9.11 -14.27
CA VAL A 221 9.66 8.08 -13.43
C VAL A 221 11.11 8.43 -13.11
N LEU A 222 11.93 8.68 -14.12
CA LEU A 222 13.39 8.84 -13.97
C LEU A 222 13.80 9.94 -12.97
N PRO A 223 13.16 11.13 -12.95
CA PRO A 223 13.54 12.18 -11.98
C PRO A 223 13.17 11.86 -10.54
N LYS A 224 12.32 10.86 -10.30
CA LYS A 224 11.87 10.47 -8.95
C LYS A 224 12.72 9.34 -8.36
N LEU A 225 13.58 8.70 -9.16
CA LEU A 225 14.43 7.61 -8.68
C LEU A 225 15.30 8.08 -7.52
N LYS A 226 15.25 7.32 -6.44
CA LYS A 226 16.10 7.48 -5.25
C LYS A 226 16.44 6.10 -4.69
N PRO A 227 17.49 5.95 -3.88
CA PRO A 227 17.75 4.71 -3.17
C PRO A 227 16.50 4.24 -2.41
N GLY A 228 16.17 2.96 -2.54
CA GLY A 228 15.00 2.35 -1.91
C GLY A 228 13.68 2.54 -2.63
N SER A 229 13.65 3.15 -3.82
CA SER A 229 12.42 3.29 -4.62
C SER A 229 11.85 1.95 -5.08
N ILE A 230 10.53 1.86 -5.07
CA ILE A 230 9.75 0.75 -5.60
C ILE A 230 8.93 1.26 -6.79
N ILE A 231 9.21 0.72 -7.97
CA ILE A 231 8.57 1.13 -9.23
C ILE A 231 7.46 0.15 -9.58
N LEU A 232 6.25 0.65 -9.83
CA LEU A 232 5.13 -0.13 -10.36
C LEU A 232 5.10 -0.07 -11.88
N SER A 233 4.98 -1.25 -12.51
CA SER A 233 4.63 -1.47 -13.92
C SER A 233 3.65 -2.64 -14.03
N HIS A 234 3.07 -2.87 -15.20
CA HIS A 234 2.14 -3.99 -15.44
C HIS A 234 2.63 -4.87 -16.59
N ASN A 235 2.34 -6.16 -16.52
CA ASN A 235 2.74 -7.13 -17.56
C ASN A 235 2.08 -6.86 -18.93
N ASN A 236 0.97 -6.12 -18.95
CA ASN A 236 0.24 -5.70 -20.13
C ASN A 236 0.31 -4.18 -20.39
N GLY A 237 1.28 -3.48 -19.78
CA GLY A 237 1.46 -2.03 -19.94
C GLY A 237 1.53 -1.61 -21.42
N PHE A 238 0.71 -0.63 -21.86
CA PHE A 238 0.56 -0.29 -23.28
C PHE A 238 1.87 0.06 -23.99
N LYS A 239 2.82 0.68 -23.31
CA LYS A 239 4.09 1.14 -23.88
C LYS A 239 5.33 0.48 -23.25
N ILE A 240 5.16 -0.64 -22.54
CA ILE A 240 6.24 -1.25 -21.77
C ILE A 240 7.42 -1.66 -22.65
N GLU A 241 7.16 -2.14 -23.86
CA GLU A 241 8.19 -2.51 -24.84
C GLU A 241 9.05 -1.32 -25.28
N GLN A 242 8.50 -0.10 -25.18
CA GLN A 242 9.20 1.13 -25.59
C GLN A 242 9.94 1.78 -24.43
N TYR A 243 9.35 1.80 -23.21
CA TYR A 243 9.97 2.53 -22.10
C TYR A 243 10.88 1.66 -21.21
N LEU A 244 10.58 0.34 -21.07
CA LEU A 244 11.28 -0.51 -20.10
C LEU A 244 12.80 -0.61 -20.36
N PRO A 245 13.27 -0.87 -21.59
CA PRO A 245 14.70 -0.90 -21.86
C PRO A 245 15.39 0.43 -21.51
N THR A 246 14.80 1.57 -21.91
CA THR A 246 15.36 2.90 -21.65
C THR A 246 15.35 3.24 -20.15
N LEU A 247 14.30 2.86 -19.42
CA LEU A 247 14.23 3.01 -17.96
C LEU A 247 15.39 2.26 -17.29
N ILE A 248 15.59 0.98 -17.67
CA ILE A 248 16.63 0.14 -17.10
C ILE A 248 18.03 0.70 -17.45
N GLU A 249 18.31 0.99 -18.72
CA GLU A 249 19.60 1.54 -19.16
C GLU A 249 19.94 2.84 -18.46
N THR A 250 18.96 3.74 -18.34
CA THR A 250 19.16 5.05 -17.69
C THR A 250 19.42 4.89 -16.19
N ALA A 251 18.65 4.05 -15.50
CA ALA A 251 18.84 3.81 -14.06
C ALA A 251 20.19 3.15 -13.77
N LEU A 252 20.60 2.14 -14.56
CA LEU A 252 21.93 1.51 -14.48
C LEU A 252 23.03 2.53 -14.75
N GLY A 253 22.86 3.38 -15.78
CA GLY A 253 23.80 4.46 -16.12
C GLY A 253 23.95 5.51 -15.01
N GLN A 254 22.95 5.71 -14.19
CA GLN A 254 22.96 6.55 -12.98
C GLN A 254 23.56 5.81 -11.76
N GLY A 255 23.93 4.54 -11.91
CA GLY A 255 24.53 3.70 -10.88
C GLY A 255 23.51 3.08 -9.92
N TYR A 256 22.23 2.99 -10.29
CA TYR A 256 21.26 2.20 -9.54
C TYR A 256 21.46 0.70 -9.80
N GLU A 257 21.16 -0.10 -8.79
CA GLU A 257 21.11 -1.56 -8.85
C GLU A 257 19.66 -2.02 -8.71
N PHE A 258 19.17 -2.83 -9.66
CA PHE A 258 17.86 -3.44 -9.57
C PHE A 258 17.92 -4.72 -8.74
N VAL A 259 17.12 -4.79 -7.70
CA VAL A 259 17.00 -5.95 -6.80
C VAL A 259 15.54 -6.36 -6.65
N THR A 260 15.31 -7.56 -6.13
CA THR A 260 13.95 -7.98 -5.73
C THR A 260 13.47 -7.19 -4.50
N ILE A 261 12.16 -7.20 -4.22
CA ILE A 261 11.62 -6.58 -2.99
C ILE A 261 12.26 -7.22 -1.76
N GLY A 262 12.43 -8.55 -1.73
CA GLY A 262 13.07 -9.23 -0.59
C GLY A 262 14.50 -8.75 -0.32
N GLU A 263 15.26 -8.42 -1.36
CA GLU A 263 16.62 -7.87 -1.24
C GLU A 263 16.62 -6.36 -0.96
N LEU A 264 15.52 -5.66 -1.30
CA LEU A 264 15.37 -4.23 -1.04
C LEU A 264 14.99 -3.94 0.41
N LEU A 265 14.10 -4.77 1.00
CA LEU A 265 13.66 -4.60 2.39
C LEU A 265 14.85 -4.69 3.35
N LEU A 266 14.74 -3.99 4.47
CA LEU A 266 15.76 -4.02 5.52
C LEU A 266 15.58 -5.24 6.40
N ASP A 267 16.70 -5.86 6.78
CA ASP A 267 16.73 -6.92 7.79
C ASP A 267 16.57 -6.37 9.21
N GLY A 268 16.14 -7.24 10.14
CA GLY A 268 16.05 -6.93 11.56
C GLY A 268 14.76 -6.19 11.94
N THR A 269 14.81 -5.43 13.03
CA THR A 269 13.65 -4.70 13.53
C THR A 269 13.48 -3.39 12.76
N THR A 270 12.36 -3.26 12.07
CA THR A 270 12.05 -2.09 11.26
C THR A 270 10.72 -1.46 11.66
N ILE A 271 10.53 -0.21 11.29
CA ILE A 271 9.25 0.52 11.37
C ILE A 271 8.89 1.07 10.00
N ILE A 272 7.62 1.33 9.79
CA ILE A 272 7.13 2.06 8.62
C ILE A 272 6.66 3.43 9.11
N ASP A 273 7.26 4.48 8.57
CA ASP A 273 6.93 5.85 8.97
C ASP A 273 5.60 6.34 8.34
N VAL A 274 5.19 7.54 8.71
CA VAL A 274 3.94 8.17 8.24
C VAL A 274 3.86 8.37 6.71
N ASN A 275 4.98 8.24 6.00
CA ASN A 275 5.05 8.31 4.54
C ASN A 275 5.13 6.92 3.90
N GLY A 276 5.05 5.84 4.68
CA GLY A 276 5.19 4.47 4.20
C GLY A 276 6.64 4.08 3.90
N VAL A 277 7.63 4.77 4.47
CA VAL A 277 9.04 4.43 4.29
C VAL A 277 9.45 3.43 5.36
N GLN A 278 9.90 2.24 4.93
CA GLN A 278 10.52 1.28 5.84
C GLN A 278 11.91 1.79 6.25
N LYS A 279 12.19 1.79 7.55
CA LYS A 279 13.48 2.20 8.13
C LYS A 279 13.81 1.39 9.38
N PRO A 280 15.09 1.35 9.82
CA PRO A 280 15.45 0.70 11.08
C PRO A 280 14.61 1.28 12.23
N ALA A 281 14.17 0.42 13.16
CA ALA A 281 13.67 0.87 14.44
C ALA A 281 14.87 1.35 15.26
N ASN A 282 14.83 2.59 15.75
CA ASN A 282 15.90 3.16 16.58
C ASN A 282 16.04 2.41 17.91
#